data_2f52c8eb16fc7efd925fcd915e7c0bb9
#
_entry.id   2f52c8eb16fc7efd925fcd915e7c0bb9
#
_cell.length_a   1.000
_cell.length_b   1.000
_cell.length_c   1.000
_cell.angle_alpha   90.00
_cell.angle_beta   90.00
_cell.angle_gamma   90.00
#
_symmetry.space_group_name_H-M   'P 1'
#
loop_
_entity.id
_entity.type
_entity.pdbx_description
1 polymer ?
#
loop_
_entity_poly.entity_id
_entity_poly.type
_entity_poly.pdbx_seq_one_letter_code
_entity_poly.pdbx_strand_id
1 'polypeptide(L)'
;MCEHCGCRGVEPIADLMDEHFSLLELSGDIDRDLAAGDRRAAEIGLLELERLLTEHVDREERGIFAALKAQGDFLDAVVGLEAEHVAFDAELEDLSPGAAGFEERVGRLLRELSDHIDKENLGVFPVAVTTLGASGWDIVSRAHAPRVAEAI
;
A
#
# COMPACT_ATOMS: atom_id res chain seq x y z
N MET A 1 -8.37 5.58 12.05
CA MET A 1 -9.00 4.36 11.55
C MET A 1 -10.50 4.51 11.59
N CYS A 2 -11.16 4.24 10.48
CA CYS A 2 -12.61 4.42 10.40
C CYS A 2 -13.33 3.21 10.99
N GLU A 3 -13.77 3.30 12.22
CA GLU A 3 -14.61 2.25 12.83
C GLU A 3 -16.09 2.38 12.43
N HIS A 4 -16.44 3.46 11.75
CA HIS A 4 -17.84 3.80 11.45
C HIS A 4 -18.33 3.29 10.09
N CYS A 5 -17.45 2.95 9.17
CA CYS A 5 -17.83 2.50 7.81
C CYS A 5 -18.09 0.99 7.71
N GLY A 6 -17.78 0.21 8.74
CA GLY A 6 -17.83 -1.25 8.70
C GLY A 6 -16.73 -1.92 7.87
N CYS A 7 -15.75 -1.15 7.37
CA CYS A 7 -14.67 -1.67 6.53
C CYS A 7 -13.87 -2.77 7.23
N ARG A 8 -13.60 -2.62 8.52
CA ARG A 8 -12.90 -3.63 9.32
C ARG A 8 -13.70 -4.91 9.54
N GLY A 9 -14.99 -4.90 9.29
CA GLY A 9 -15.83 -6.11 9.32
C GLY A 9 -15.71 -6.98 8.07
N VAL A 10 -15.02 -6.48 7.04
CA VAL A 10 -14.77 -7.21 5.79
C VAL A 10 -13.33 -7.69 5.80
N GLU A 11 -13.13 -8.99 5.93
CA GLU A 11 -11.80 -9.61 6.17
C GLU A 11 -10.71 -9.15 5.19
N PRO A 12 -10.90 -9.15 3.85
CA PRO A 12 -9.87 -8.67 2.93
C PRO A 12 -9.50 -7.19 3.13
N ILE A 13 -10.46 -6.34 3.47
CA ILE A 13 -10.22 -4.93 3.76
C ILE A 13 -9.45 -4.78 5.08
N ALA A 14 -9.83 -5.55 6.10
CA ALA A 14 -9.11 -5.56 7.37
C ALA A 14 -7.65 -5.95 7.19
N ASP A 15 -7.38 -6.96 6.37
CA ASP A 15 -6.01 -7.39 6.04
C ASP A 15 -5.20 -6.27 5.39
N LEU A 16 -5.76 -5.58 4.40
CA LEU A 16 -5.09 -4.44 3.75
C LEU A 16 -4.86 -3.29 4.73
N MET A 17 -5.80 -3.01 5.61
CA MET A 17 -5.64 -1.97 6.64
C MET A 17 -4.56 -2.33 7.67
N ASP A 18 -4.43 -3.60 8.04
CA ASP A 18 -3.36 -4.08 8.91
C ASP A 18 -1.98 -3.98 8.22
N GLU A 19 -1.92 -4.26 6.92
CA GLU A 19 -0.72 -4.04 6.12
C GLU A 19 -0.36 -2.55 6.07
N HIS A 20 -1.34 -1.66 5.88
CA HIS A 20 -1.14 -0.21 5.95
C HIS A 20 -0.55 0.22 7.29
N PHE A 21 -1.07 -0.32 8.39
CA PHE A 21 -0.55 -0.05 9.71
C PHE A 21 0.93 -0.44 9.83
N SER A 22 1.30 -1.62 9.35
CA SER A 22 2.69 -2.09 9.35
C SER A 22 3.61 -1.20 8.51
N LEU A 23 3.14 -0.74 7.33
CA LEU A 23 3.88 0.18 6.48
C LEU A 23 4.10 1.53 7.17
N LEU A 24 3.09 2.04 7.87
CA LEU A 24 3.19 3.31 8.62
C LEU A 24 4.11 3.19 9.84
N GLU A 25 4.08 2.08 10.56
CA GLU A 25 5.01 1.82 11.66
C GLU A 25 6.46 1.81 11.17
N LEU A 26 6.72 1.09 10.09
CA LEU A 26 8.06 1.01 9.49
C LEU A 26 8.51 2.38 8.97
N SER A 27 7.61 3.15 8.38
CA SER A 27 7.89 4.54 7.96
C SER A 27 8.33 5.40 9.15
N GLY A 28 7.66 5.27 10.28
CA GLY A 28 8.04 5.97 11.51
C GLY A 28 9.41 5.53 12.04
N ASP A 29 9.75 4.26 11.95
CA ASP A 29 11.06 3.76 12.33
C ASP A 29 12.17 4.35 11.45
N ILE A 30 11.95 4.38 10.13
CA ILE A 30 12.88 4.98 9.17
C ILE A 30 13.10 6.46 9.47
N ASP A 31 12.02 7.21 9.72
CA ASP A 31 12.12 8.63 10.08
C ASP A 31 12.95 8.83 11.36
N ARG A 32 12.76 8.00 12.37
CA ARG A 32 13.55 8.06 13.62
C ARG A 32 15.01 7.74 13.38
N ASP A 33 15.32 6.75 12.56
CA ASP A 33 16.70 6.39 12.22
C ASP A 33 17.42 7.53 11.50
N LEU A 34 16.75 8.16 10.53
CA LEU A 34 17.28 9.33 9.83
C LEU A 34 17.51 10.51 10.79
N ALA A 35 16.57 10.78 11.68
CA ALA A 35 16.70 11.85 12.68
C ALA A 35 17.85 11.60 13.64
N ALA A 36 18.17 10.34 13.94
CA ALA A 36 19.29 9.93 14.76
C ALA A 36 20.64 9.90 13.99
N GLY A 37 20.60 10.16 12.68
CA GLY A 37 21.79 10.08 11.81
C GLY A 37 22.21 8.65 11.47
N ASP A 38 21.38 7.67 11.73
CA ASP A 38 21.66 6.25 11.44
C ASP A 38 21.15 5.89 10.02
N ARG A 39 21.92 6.28 9.02
CA ARG A 39 21.61 5.98 7.62
C ARG A 39 21.54 4.48 7.34
N ARG A 40 22.40 3.70 8.00
CA ARG A 40 22.42 2.26 7.75
C ARG A 40 21.15 1.57 8.23
N ALA A 41 20.63 1.94 9.40
CA ALA A 41 19.35 1.45 9.88
C ALA A 41 18.22 1.88 8.94
N ALA A 42 18.24 3.14 8.47
CA ALA A 42 17.27 3.65 7.51
C ALA A 42 17.30 2.87 6.18
N GLU A 43 18.49 2.55 5.65
CA GLU A 43 18.63 1.72 4.45
C GLU A 43 17.99 0.34 4.62
N ILE A 44 18.25 -0.31 5.74
CA ILE A 44 17.66 -1.62 6.06
C ILE A 44 16.15 -1.51 6.14
N GLY A 45 15.63 -0.45 6.77
CA GLY A 45 14.21 -0.17 6.85
C GLY A 45 13.58 0.04 5.47
N LEU A 46 14.25 0.77 4.57
CA LEU A 46 13.77 1.00 3.21
C LEU A 46 13.70 -0.29 2.38
N LEU A 47 14.65 -1.20 2.53
CA LEU A 47 14.59 -2.51 1.86
C LEU A 47 13.40 -3.33 2.35
N GLU A 48 13.12 -3.30 3.64
CA GLU A 48 11.94 -3.96 4.19
C GLU A 48 10.65 -3.29 3.74
N LEU A 49 10.63 -1.95 3.69
CA LEU A 49 9.49 -1.17 3.18
C LEU A 49 9.18 -1.56 1.73
N GLU A 50 10.20 -1.63 0.88
CA GLU A 50 10.06 -2.04 -0.52
C GLU A 50 9.45 -3.45 -0.63
N ARG A 51 9.93 -4.39 0.16
CA ARG A 51 9.42 -5.76 0.18
C ARG A 51 7.95 -5.81 0.57
N LEU A 52 7.58 -5.19 1.69
CA LEU A 52 6.20 -5.15 2.18
C LEU A 52 5.29 -4.43 1.20
N LEU A 53 5.73 -3.31 0.66
CA LEU A 53 4.95 -2.51 -0.27
C LEU A 53 4.69 -3.28 -1.58
N THR A 54 5.68 -3.98 -2.09
CA THR A 54 5.53 -4.80 -3.31
C THR A 54 4.46 -5.87 -3.14
N GLU A 55 4.47 -6.59 -2.02
CA GLU A 55 3.48 -7.63 -1.73
C GLU A 55 2.07 -7.04 -1.54
N HIS A 56 1.99 -5.91 -0.84
CA HIS A 56 0.75 -5.20 -0.58
C HIS A 56 0.10 -4.67 -1.87
N VAL A 57 0.88 -3.98 -2.70
CA VAL A 57 0.44 -3.43 -3.99
C VAL A 57 -0.07 -4.55 -4.91
N ASP A 58 0.63 -5.68 -4.96
CA ASP A 58 0.18 -6.83 -5.76
C ASP A 58 -1.20 -7.32 -5.34
N ARG A 59 -1.46 -7.42 -4.04
CA ARG A 59 -2.79 -7.81 -3.53
C ARG A 59 -3.87 -6.80 -3.87
N GLU A 60 -3.60 -5.52 -3.72
CA GLU A 60 -4.56 -4.47 -4.05
C GLU A 60 -4.90 -4.45 -5.54
N GLU A 61 -3.89 -4.44 -6.39
CA GLU A 61 -4.08 -4.31 -7.83
C GLU A 61 -4.78 -5.53 -8.44
N ARG A 62 -4.45 -6.74 -7.97
CA ARG A 62 -5.13 -7.96 -8.40
C ARG A 62 -6.49 -8.16 -7.73
N GLY A 63 -6.72 -7.57 -6.59
CA GLY A 63 -7.92 -7.69 -5.79
C GLY A 63 -8.88 -6.53 -5.95
N ILE A 64 -8.88 -5.63 -4.97
CA ILE A 64 -9.88 -4.56 -4.86
C ILE A 64 -9.87 -3.61 -6.05
N PHE A 65 -8.69 -3.27 -6.59
CA PHE A 65 -8.60 -2.38 -7.75
C PHE A 65 -9.13 -3.08 -9.01
N ALA A 66 -8.77 -4.34 -9.24
CA ALA A 66 -9.30 -5.11 -10.36
C ALA A 66 -10.82 -5.25 -10.28
N ALA A 67 -11.36 -5.50 -9.09
CA ALA A 67 -12.80 -5.63 -8.87
C ALA A 67 -13.54 -4.32 -9.17
N LEU A 68 -13.05 -3.19 -8.68
CA LEU A 68 -13.65 -1.88 -8.95
C LEU A 68 -13.57 -1.50 -10.43
N LYS A 69 -12.43 -1.77 -11.08
CA LYS A 69 -12.28 -1.54 -12.53
C LYS A 69 -13.24 -2.39 -13.35
N ALA A 70 -13.39 -3.66 -13.01
CA ALA A 70 -14.31 -4.58 -13.70
C ALA A 70 -15.78 -4.12 -13.57
N GLN A 71 -16.14 -3.57 -12.43
CA GLN A 71 -17.49 -3.03 -12.18
C GLN A 71 -17.70 -1.65 -12.80
N GLY A 72 -16.61 -0.93 -13.12
CA GLY A 72 -16.64 0.40 -13.72
C GLY A 72 -16.80 1.54 -12.72
N ASP A 73 -16.68 1.26 -11.44
CA ASP A 73 -16.78 2.26 -10.38
C ASP A 73 -15.42 2.85 -10.02
N PHE A 74 -15.39 4.16 -9.83
CA PHE A 74 -14.20 4.88 -9.35
C PHE A 74 -12.93 4.69 -10.19
N LEU A 75 -13.07 4.53 -11.50
CA LEU A 75 -11.96 4.28 -12.42
C LEU A 75 -10.84 5.30 -12.29
N ASP A 76 -11.16 6.59 -12.28
CA ASP A 76 -10.14 7.65 -12.21
C ASP A 76 -9.36 7.61 -10.90
N ALA A 77 -10.03 7.37 -9.78
CA ALA A 77 -9.39 7.24 -8.48
C ALA A 77 -8.46 6.02 -8.42
N VAL A 78 -8.91 4.88 -8.92
CA VAL A 78 -8.11 3.63 -8.94
C VAL A 78 -6.90 3.78 -9.85
N VAL A 79 -7.07 4.32 -11.06
CA VAL A 79 -5.96 4.56 -12.00
C VAL A 79 -4.94 5.54 -11.41
N GLY A 80 -5.41 6.57 -10.70
CA GLY A 80 -4.55 7.51 -9.99
C GLY A 80 -3.70 6.84 -8.90
N LEU A 81 -4.30 5.96 -8.12
CA LEU A 81 -3.59 5.20 -7.07
C LEU A 81 -2.59 4.20 -7.65
N GLU A 82 -2.94 3.53 -8.75
CA GLU A 82 -2.00 2.66 -9.47
C GLU A 82 -0.79 3.45 -10.00
N ALA A 83 -1.00 4.67 -10.48
CA ALA A 83 0.08 5.56 -10.91
C ALA A 83 0.99 5.96 -9.73
N GLU A 84 0.42 6.19 -8.55
CA GLU A 84 1.20 6.44 -7.33
C GLU A 84 2.04 5.21 -6.93
N HIS A 85 1.53 3.99 -7.08
CA HIS A 85 2.32 2.76 -6.88
C HIS A 85 3.55 2.70 -7.78
N VAL A 86 3.39 3.01 -9.06
CA VAL A 86 4.51 3.08 -10.02
C VAL A 86 5.53 4.14 -9.59
N ALA A 87 5.07 5.29 -9.13
CA ALA A 87 5.95 6.37 -8.66
C ALA A 87 6.74 5.98 -7.41
N PHE A 88 6.13 5.29 -6.46
CA PHE A 88 6.82 4.79 -5.25
C PHE A 88 7.92 3.79 -5.61
N ASP A 89 7.62 2.85 -6.50
CA ASP A 89 8.57 1.85 -6.96
C ASP A 89 9.78 2.49 -7.64
N ALA A 90 9.53 3.43 -8.55
CA ALA A 90 10.58 4.17 -9.23
C ALA A 90 11.44 4.99 -8.26
N GLU A 91 10.83 5.65 -7.28
CA GLU A 91 11.57 6.44 -6.28
C GLU A 91 12.43 5.54 -5.38
N LEU A 92 11.90 4.41 -4.92
CA LEU A 92 12.66 3.45 -4.12
C LEU A 92 13.86 2.89 -4.88
N GLU A 93 13.69 2.57 -6.17
CA GLU A 93 14.80 2.11 -7.02
C GLU A 93 15.89 3.17 -7.23
N ASP A 94 15.50 4.44 -7.30
CA ASP A 94 16.43 5.54 -7.59
C ASP A 94 17.11 6.10 -6.33
N LEU A 95 16.63 5.78 -5.12
CA LEU A 95 17.21 6.26 -3.87
C LEU A 95 18.63 5.72 -3.68
N SER A 96 19.56 6.63 -3.41
CA SER A 96 20.95 6.30 -3.13
C SER A 96 21.38 6.93 -1.80
N PRO A 97 21.75 6.14 -0.80
CA PRO A 97 22.14 6.65 0.52
C PRO A 97 23.32 7.60 0.52
N GLY A 98 24.21 7.46 -0.45
CA GLY A 98 25.36 8.34 -0.60
C GLY A 98 25.09 9.63 -1.35
N ALA A 99 23.89 9.79 -1.94
CA ALA A 99 23.56 10.96 -2.74
C ALA A 99 23.14 12.14 -1.87
N ALA A 100 23.40 13.36 -2.34
CA ALA A 100 22.89 14.58 -1.73
C ALA A 100 21.35 14.56 -1.75
N GLY A 101 20.71 14.97 -0.65
CA GLY A 101 19.26 15.03 -0.55
C GLY A 101 18.58 13.70 -0.25
N PHE A 102 19.33 12.66 0.10
CA PHE A 102 18.77 11.35 0.44
C PHE A 102 17.71 11.44 1.53
N GLU A 103 18.01 12.08 2.66
CA GLU A 103 17.07 12.21 3.78
C GLU A 103 15.80 12.97 3.40
N GLU A 104 15.92 14.02 2.62
CA GLU A 104 14.77 14.81 2.15
C GLU A 104 13.88 14.01 1.21
N ARG A 105 14.49 13.23 0.31
CA ARG A 105 13.76 12.37 -0.63
C ARG A 105 13.03 11.26 0.10
N VAL A 106 13.67 10.62 1.06
CA VAL A 106 13.03 9.61 1.90
C VAL A 106 11.86 10.21 2.67
N GLY A 107 12.05 11.33 3.33
CA GLY A 107 10.99 12.00 4.08
C GLY A 107 9.78 12.34 3.21
N ARG A 108 10.01 12.79 1.97
CA ARG A 108 8.94 13.06 1.01
C ARG A 108 8.20 11.78 0.61
N LEU A 109 8.94 10.73 0.28
CA LEU A 109 8.37 9.42 -0.07
C LEU A 109 7.45 8.90 1.04
N LEU A 110 7.90 8.96 2.29
CA LEU A 110 7.12 8.47 3.43
C LEU A 110 5.85 9.31 3.66
N ARG A 111 5.90 10.62 3.45
CA ARG A 111 4.70 11.48 3.52
C ARG A 111 3.72 11.17 2.38
N GLU A 112 4.21 11.02 1.17
CA GLU A 112 3.39 10.65 0.01
C GLU A 112 2.74 9.29 0.19
N LEU A 113 3.45 8.33 0.78
CA LEU A 113 2.90 7.01 1.12
C LEU A 113 1.80 7.12 2.18
N SER A 114 1.98 7.94 3.20
CA SER A 114 0.95 8.19 4.22
C SER A 114 -0.31 8.80 3.60
N ASP A 115 -0.16 9.79 2.73
CA ASP A 115 -1.29 10.43 2.04
C ASP A 115 -2.00 9.43 1.11
N HIS A 116 -1.26 8.58 0.43
CA HIS A 116 -1.79 7.50 -0.41
C HIS A 116 -2.63 6.51 0.41
N ILE A 117 -2.12 6.06 1.55
CA ILE A 117 -2.84 5.17 2.47
C ILE A 117 -4.15 5.81 2.95
N ASP A 118 -4.15 7.10 3.25
CA ASP A 118 -5.36 7.82 3.64
C ASP A 118 -6.40 7.86 2.51
N LYS A 119 -5.99 8.05 1.27
CA LYS A 119 -6.90 7.99 0.10
C LYS A 119 -7.58 6.64 -0.02
N GLU A 120 -6.88 5.58 0.31
CA GLU A 120 -7.43 4.22 0.28
C GLU A 120 -8.33 3.95 1.48
N ASN A 121 -7.83 4.18 2.68
CA ASN A 121 -8.58 3.91 3.91
C ASN A 121 -9.86 4.73 4.04
N LEU A 122 -9.83 6.00 3.61
CA LEU A 122 -10.95 6.93 3.74
C LEU A 122 -11.80 7.04 2.46
N GLY A 123 -11.32 6.56 1.34
CA GLY A 123 -11.99 6.69 0.04
C GLY A 123 -12.31 5.35 -0.61
N VAL A 124 -11.33 4.68 -1.16
CA VAL A 124 -11.52 3.48 -2.00
C VAL A 124 -12.10 2.31 -1.22
N PHE A 125 -11.61 2.04 -0.02
CA PHE A 125 -12.10 0.91 0.78
C PHE A 125 -13.57 1.07 1.20
N PRO A 126 -14.01 2.22 1.76
CA PRO A 126 -15.42 2.42 2.05
C PRO A 126 -16.32 2.29 0.82
N VAL A 127 -15.87 2.78 -0.32
CA VAL A 127 -16.61 2.64 -1.59
C VAL A 127 -16.73 1.17 -1.99
N ALA A 128 -15.66 0.41 -1.94
CA ALA A 128 -15.68 -1.00 -2.26
C ALA A 128 -16.67 -1.78 -1.38
N VAL A 129 -16.67 -1.50 -0.08
CA VAL A 129 -17.60 -2.14 0.88
C VAL A 129 -19.06 -1.89 0.50
N THR A 130 -19.39 -0.72 -0.02
CA THR A 130 -20.77 -0.33 -0.35
C THR A 130 -21.18 -0.67 -1.78
N THR A 131 -20.24 -0.83 -2.71
CA THR A 131 -20.55 -0.95 -4.14
C THR A 131 -20.22 -2.29 -4.77
N LEU A 132 -19.24 -3.06 -4.23
CA LEU A 132 -18.86 -4.33 -4.83
C LEU A 132 -19.95 -5.38 -4.66
N GLY A 133 -20.32 -6.02 -5.78
CA GLY A 133 -21.18 -7.19 -5.80
C GLY A 133 -20.40 -8.49 -5.55
N ALA A 134 -21.12 -9.62 -5.56
CA ALA A 134 -20.54 -10.94 -5.26
C ALA A 134 -19.34 -11.30 -6.17
N SER A 135 -19.44 -11.00 -7.47
CA SER A 135 -18.35 -11.27 -8.41
C SER A 135 -17.10 -10.43 -8.13
N GLY A 136 -17.28 -9.18 -7.68
CA GLY A 136 -16.16 -8.33 -7.25
C GLY A 136 -15.48 -8.89 -6.01
N TRP A 137 -16.23 -9.32 -5.02
CA TRP A 137 -15.68 -9.95 -3.81
C TRP A 137 -14.98 -11.28 -4.10
N ASP A 138 -15.41 -12.04 -5.09
CA ASP A 138 -14.70 -13.24 -5.55
C ASP A 138 -13.31 -12.90 -6.09
N ILE A 139 -13.19 -11.81 -6.85
CA ILE A 139 -11.89 -11.31 -7.34
C ILE A 139 -10.99 -10.94 -6.16
N VAL A 140 -11.51 -10.19 -5.19
CA VAL A 140 -10.77 -9.77 -4.00
C VAL A 140 -10.31 -10.98 -3.19
N SER A 141 -11.20 -11.92 -2.92
CA SER A 141 -10.90 -13.13 -2.13
C SER A 141 -9.80 -13.96 -2.77
N ARG A 142 -9.82 -14.11 -4.09
CA ARG A 142 -8.77 -14.84 -4.83
C ARG A 142 -7.41 -14.15 -4.74
N ALA A 143 -7.37 -12.83 -4.77
CA ALA A 143 -6.12 -12.07 -4.64
C ALA A 143 -5.50 -12.19 -3.23
N HIS A 144 -6.33 -12.42 -2.20
CA HIS A 144 -5.91 -12.58 -0.81
C HIS A 144 -5.63 -14.04 -0.42
N ALA A 145 -6.01 -15.00 -1.27
CA ALA A 145 -5.72 -16.41 -1.02
C ALA A 145 -4.21 -16.66 -1.04
N PRO A 146 -3.68 -17.55 -0.16
CA PRO A 146 -2.28 -17.94 -0.23
C PRO A 146 -1.96 -18.48 -1.63
N ARG A 147 -0.85 -18.05 -2.21
CA ARG A 147 -0.34 -18.66 -3.45
C ARG A 147 0.02 -20.10 -3.12
N VAL A 148 -0.67 -21.04 -3.75
CA VAL A 148 -0.25 -22.45 -3.71
C VAL A 148 1.06 -22.48 -4.48
N ALA A 149 2.15 -22.89 -3.80
CA ALA A 149 3.38 -23.18 -4.50
C ALA A 149 3.05 -24.26 -5.55
N GLU A 150 3.28 -23.94 -6.84
CA GLU A 150 3.15 -24.95 -7.85
C GLU A 150 4.07 -26.11 -7.48
N ALA A 151 3.46 -27.27 -7.22
CA ALA A 151 4.24 -28.48 -6.98
C ALA A 151 4.96 -28.80 -8.29
N ILE A 152 6.27 -28.67 -8.26
CA ILE A 152 7.14 -29.08 -9.36
C ILE A 152 7.14 -30.61 -9.45
#